data_b5493c987a89ce261d1c4de909682d06
#
_entry.id   b5493c987a89ce261d1c4de909682d06
#
_cell.length_a   1.000
_cell.length_b   1.000
_cell.length_c   1.000
_cell.angle_alpha   90.00
_cell.angle_beta   90.00
_cell.angle_gamma   90.00
#
_symmetry.space_group_name_H-M   'P 1'
#
loop_
_entity.id
_entity.type
_entity.pdbx_description
1 polymer ?
#
loop_
_entity_poly.entity_id
_entity_poly.type
_entity_poly.pdbx_seq_one_letter_code
_entity_poly.pdbx_strand_id
1 'polypeptide(L)'
;MNISEVIKNRTSLRVYDDRMVEDQDLEKILEAASLAPTAGNQQLYSIIVIKSQETKDKLSESCDHQPFIAKAPVLLLFVSDQKKWFDYYRLEGCKQFSEREPGLFWEAPNESDLMLSIEDTMIAAQNAVLMAESLFGIKKYIFR
;
A
#
# COMPACT_ATOMS: atom_id res chain seq x y z
N MET A 1 14.11 5.15 17.05
CA MET A 1 15.25 4.89 16.13
C MET A 1 15.36 6.04 15.15
N ASN A 2 16.57 6.39 14.71
CA ASN A 2 16.72 7.28 13.56
C ASN A 2 16.52 6.51 12.25
N ILE A 3 16.27 7.19 11.15
CA ILE A 3 15.95 6.56 9.87
C ILE A 3 17.05 5.59 9.36
N SER A 4 18.31 5.91 9.61
CA SER A 4 19.45 5.05 9.21
C SER A 4 19.43 3.73 9.98
N GLU A 5 19.07 3.75 11.25
CA GLU A 5 18.93 2.54 12.06
C GLU A 5 17.73 1.70 11.61
N VAL A 6 16.60 2.33 11.30
CA VAL A 6 15.42 1.66 10.77
C VAL A 6 15.76 0.90 9.49
N ILE A 7 16.38 1.58 8.52
CA ILE A 7 16.77 0.98 7.25
C ILE A 7 17.74 -0.19 7.43
N LYS A 8 18.76 -0.03 8.30
CA LYS A 8 19.78 -1.07 8.53
C LYS A 8 19.25 -2.29 9.26
N ASN A 9 18.30 -2.09 10.16
CA ASN A 9 17.81 -3.14 11.05
C ASN A 9 16.58 -3.86 10.49
N ARG A 10 15.85 -3.25 9.53
CA ARG A 10 14.69 -3.87 8.92
C ARG A 10 15.03 -5.21 8.28
N THR A 11 14.33 -6.23 8.68
CA THR A 11 14.42 -7.56 8.11
C THR A 11 13.05 -8.18 7.89
N SER A 12 12.93 -9.16 7.00
CA SER A 12 11.69 -9.87 6.73
C SER A 12 11.47 -10.95 7.79
N LEU A 13 10.62 -10.64 8.76
CA LEU A 13 10.26 -11.55 9.85
C LEU A 13 8.88 -12.15 9.58
N ARG A 14 8.70 -13.45 9.91
CA ARG A 14 7.49 -14.24 9.59
C ARG A 14 6.95 -15.01 10.80
N VAL A 15 7.29 -14.58 11.98
CA VAL A 15 6.74 -15.05 13.27
C VAL A 15 6.25 -13.83 14.02
N TYR A 16 5.06 -13.91 14.56
CA TYR A 16 4.40 -12.81 15.24
C TYR A 16 4.27 -13.13 16.73
N ASP A 17 4.25 -12.09 17.52
CA ASP A 17 3.91 -12.11 18.92
C ASP A 17 2.36 -12.05 19.04
N ASP A 18 1.81 -12.40 20.17
CA ASP A 18 0.36 -12.47 20.40
C ASP A 18 -0.29 -11.10 20.59
N ARG A 19 0.48 -10.01 20.53
CA ARG A 19 -0.04 -8.65 20.71
C ARG A 19 -0.74 -8.16 19.45
N MET A 20 -1.87 -7.49 19.68
CA MET A 20 -2.59 -6.79 18.61
C MET A 20 -1.88 -5.48 18.25
N VAL A 21 -2.00 -5.09 17.00
CA VAL A 21 -1.59 -3.76 16.54
C VAL A 21 -2.65 -2.76 16.99
N GLU A 22 -2.26 -1.77 17.77
CA GLU A 22 -3.14 -0.71 18.22
C GLU A 22 -3.59 0.16 17.03
N ASP A 23 -4.86 0.62 17.05
CA ASP A 23 -5.41 1.42 15.96
C ASP A 23 -4.60 2.70 15.71
N GLN A 24 -4.08 3.34 16.77
CA GLN A 24 -3.23 4.53 16.63
C GLN A 24 -1.89 4.25 15.91
N ASP A 25 -1.31 3.08 16.10
CA ASP A 25 -0.07 2.71 15.41
C ASP A 25 -0.35 2.31 13.96
N LEU A 26 -1.50 1.66 13.72
CA LEU A 26 -1.97 1.39 12.38
C LEU A 26 -2.20 2.69 11.59
N GLU A 27 -2.83 3.69 12.20
CA GLU A 27 -3.05 5.01 11.59
C GLU A 27 -1.72 5.68 11.20
N LYS A 28 -0.70 5.66 12.06
CA LYS A 28 0.63 6.20 11.74
C LYS A 28 1.28 5.49 10.55
N ILE A 29 1.09 4.17 10.44
CA ILE A 29 1.61 3.39 9.31
C ILE A 29 0.90 3.77 8.02
N LEU A 30 -0.43 3.92 8.05
CA LEU A 30 -1.22 4.32 6.90
C LEU A 30 -0.92 5.78 6.48
N GLU A 31 -0.76 6.68 7.44
CA GLU A 31 -0.34 8.06 7.19
C GLU A 31 1.03 8.09 6.51
N ALA A 32 2.01 7.34 7.02
CA ALA A 32 3.33 7.28 6.41
C ALA A 32 3.28 6.75 4.97
N ALA A 33 2.43 5.76 4.70
CA ALA A 33 2.20 5.27 3.34
C ALA A 33 1.63 6.37 2.44
N SER A 34 0.64 7.14 2.92
CA SER A 34 0.01 8.22 2.16
C SER A 34 0.93 9.41 1.88
N LEU A 35 1.97 9.59 2.68
CA LEU A 35 3.00 10.62 2.50
C LEU A 35 4.10 10.21 1.51
N ALA A 36 4.02 9.03 0.91
CA ALA A 36 4.95 8.62 -0.13
C ALA A 36 4.85 9.55 -1.35
N PRO A 37 5.97 9.94 -1.96
CA PRO A 37 5.93 10.73 -3.20
C PRO A 37 5.34 9.90 -4.32
N THR A 38 4.40 10.49 -5.09
CA THR A 38 3.78 9.87 -6.25
C THR A 38 3.74 10.85 -7.42
N ALA A 39 3.69 10.36 -8.64
CA ALA A 39 3.65 11.19 -9.81
C ALA A 39 2.39 12.07 -9.82
N GLY A 40 2.57 13.39 -9.91
CA GLY A 40 1.46 14.33 -9.84
C GLY A 40 0.63 14.27 -8.55
N ASN A 41 1.14 13.63 -7.51
CA ASN A 41 0.41 13.33 -6.26
C ASN A 41 -0.90 12.55 -6.49
N GLN A 42 -0.92 11.70 -7.50
CA GLN A 42 -2.13 10.95 -7.87
C GLN A 42 -2.41 9.77 -6.95
N GLN A 43 -1.37 9.25 -6.26
CA GLN A 43 -1.52 8.12 -5.34
C GLN A 43 -2.28 6.95 -5.99
N LEU A 44 -1.73 6.44 -7.10
CA LEU A 44 -2.37 5.42 -7.95
C LEU A 44 -2.43 4.03 -7.29
N TYR A 45 -2.74 3.99 -6.01
CA TYR A 45 -2.86 2.77 -5.21
C TYR A 45 -4.04 2.83 -4.25
N SER A 46 -4.45 1.67 -3.79
CA SER A 46 -5.38 1.51 -2.66
C SER A 46 -4.75 0.62 -1.60
N ILE A 47 -5.04 0.91 -0.32
CA ILE A 47 -4.56 0.11 0.81
C ILE A 47 -5.77 -0.52 1.50
N ILE A 48 -5.82 -1.85 1.54
CA ILE A 48 -6.88 -2.59 2.19
C ILE A 48 -6.36 -3.14 3.51
N VAL A 49 -6.97 -2.70 4.62
CA VAL A 49 -6.67 -3.21 5.96
C VAL A 49 -7.49 -4.46 6.22
N ILE A 50 -6.82 -5.59 6.44
CA ILE A 50 -7.45 -6.90 6.61
C ILE A 50 -7.22 -7.39 8.03
N LYS A 51 -8.30 -7.43 8.83
CA LYS A 51 -8.35 -7.97 10.19
C LYS A 51 -9.11 -9.30 10.26
N SER A 52 -9.95 -9.60 9.26
CA SER A 52 -10.76 -10.83 9.19
C SER A 52 -9.87 -12.07 9.07
N GLN A 53 -10.03 -13.03 9.99
CA GLN A 53 -9.29 -14.29 9.96
C GLN A 53 -9.60 -15.09 8.69
N GLU A 54 -10.88 -15.18 8.32
CA GLU A 54 -11.30 -15.87 7.10
C GLU A 54 -10.59 -15.33 5.84
N THR A 55 -10.45 -14.00 5.73
CA THR A 55 -9.76 -13.37 4.61
C THR A 55 -8.26 -13.64 4.65
N LYS A 56 -7.64 -13.60 5.83
CA LYS A 56 -6.22 -13.92 6.02
C LYS A 56 -5.92 -15.39 5.66
N ASP A 57 -6.81 -16.32 6.00
CA ASP A 57 -6.67 -17.73 5.66
C ASP A 57 -6.72 -17.94 4.14
N LYS A 58 -7.68 -17.30 3.45
CA LYS A 58 -7.76 -17.33 1.98
C LYS A 58 -6.53 -16.74 1.31
N LEU A 59 -6.00 -15.62 1.84
CA LEU A 59 -4.76 -15.02 1.33
C LEU A 59 -3.54 -15.91 1.59
N SER A 60 -3.47 -16.54 2.76
CA SER A 60 -2.40 -17.50 3.08
C SER A 60 -2.35 -18.65 2.06
N GLU A 61 -3.51 -19.16 1.66
CA GLU A 61 -3.63 -20.22 0.69
C GLU A 61 -3.30 -19.76 -0.73
N SER A 62 -3.87 -18.63 -1.17
CA SER A 62 -3.65 -18.09 -2.52
C SER A 62 -2.24 -17.53 -2.75
N CYS A 63 -1.56 -17.12 -1.68
CA CYS A 63 -0.18 -16.64 -1.71
C CYS A 63 0.82 -17.76 -1.39
N ASP A 64 0.80 -18.83 -2.18
CA ASP A 64 1.76 -19.94 -2.12
C ASP A 64 1.74 -20.69 -0.77
N HIS A 65 0.55 -20.87 -0.18
CA HIS A 65 0.34 -21.59 1.08
C HIS A 65 1.26 -21.13 2.23
N GLN A 66 1.38 -19.80 2.39
CA GLN A 66 2.26 -19.20 3.40
C GLN A 66 1.54 -18.99 4.74
N PRO A 67 1.72 -19.86 5.75
CA PRO A 67 0.92 -19.82 6.98
C PRO A 67 1.19 -18.59 7.85
N PHE A 68 2.31 -17.90 7.67
CA PHE A 68 2.58 -16.68 8.43
C PHE A 68 1.61 -15.55 8.04
N ILE A 69 1.02 -15.56 6.83
CA ILE A 69 0.01 -14.59 6.39
C ILE A 69 -1.24 -14.72 7.28
N ALA A 70 -1.73 -15.94 7.47
CA ALA A 70 -2.89 -16.19 8.33
C ALA A 70 -2.65 -15.83 9.81
N LYS A 71 -1.39 -15.94 10.27
CA LYS A 71 -0.99 -15.65 11.65
C LYS A 71 -0.74 -14.17 11.93
N ALA A 72 -0.64 -13.33 10.90
CA ALA A 72 -0.40 -11.91 11.10
C ALA A 72 -1.58 -11.26 11.86
N PRO A 73 -1.32 -10.36 12.84
CA PRO A 73 -2.40 -9.67 13.56
C PRO A 73 -3.24 -8.79 12.62
N VAL A 74 -2.60 -8.15 11.67
CA VAL A 74 -3.22 -7.35 10.60
C VAL A 74 -2.42 -7.50 9.32
N LEU A 75 -3.10 -7.46 8.17
CA LEU A 75 -2.46 -7.38 6.85
C LEU A 75 -2.81 -6.07 6.19
N LEU A 76 -1.84 -5.48 5.51
CA LEU A 76 -2.03 -4.35 4.61
C LEU A 76 -1.83 -4.86 3.18
N LEU A 77 -2.92 -4.94 2.42
CA LEU A 77 -2.86 -5.30 1.01
C LEU A 77 -2.76 -4.01 0.19
N PHE A 78 -1.62 -3.81 -0.44
CA PHE A 78 -1.37 -2.72 -1.37
C PHE A 78 -1.75 -3.16 -2.77
N VAL A 79 -2.63 -2.40 -3.40
CA VAL A 79 -3.15 -2.70 -4.73
C VAL A 79 -2.84 -1.52 -5.65
N SER A 80 -2.24 -1.76 -6.80
CA SER A 80 -2.14 -0.73 -7.84
C SER A 80 -3.54 -0.43 -8.37
N ASP A 81 -3.96 0.83 -8.29
CA ASP A 81 -5.34 1.26 -8.52
C ASP A 81 -5.40 2.53 -9.36
N GLN A 82 -4.92 2.43 -10.57
CA GLN A 82 -5.06 3.50 -11.57
C GLN A 82 -6.52 3.71 -11.99
N LYS A 83 -7.34 2.64 -11.89
CA LYS A 83 -8.72 2.66 -12.34
C LYS A 83 -9.56 3.72 -11.65
N LYS A 84 -9.31 4.02 -10.36
CA LYS A 84 -10.05 5.04 -9.61
C LYS A 84 -9.98 6.43 -10.28
N TRP A 85 -8.82 6.80 -10.85
CA TRP A 85 -8.65 8.07 -11.55
C TRP A 85 -9.35 8.07 -12.92
N PHE A 86 -9.28 6.98 -13.68
CA PHE A 86 -10.01 6.87 -14.92
C PHE A 86 -11.51 6.89 -14.73
N ASP A 87 -12.01 6.21 -13.69
CA ASP A 87 -13.44 6.28 -13.34
C ASP A 87 -13.84 7.70 -12.93
N TYR A 88 -13.02 8.39 -12.14
CA TYR A 88 -13.25 9.77 -11.76
C TYR A 88 -13.29 10.69 -12.98
N TYR A 89 -12.29 10.66 -13.84
CA TYR A 89 -12.23 11.49 -15.04
C TYR A 89 -13.38 11.20 -16.01
N ARG A 90 -13.80 9.96 -16.11
CA ARG A 90 -14.96 9.58 -16.92
C ARG A 90 -16.25 10.16 -16.35
N LEU A 91 -16.44 10.11 -15.04
CA LEU A 91 -17.61 10.67 -14.36
C LEU A 91 -17.67 12.19 -14.49
N GLU A 92 -16.53 12.86 -14.43
CA GLU A 92 -16.40 14.32 -14.59
C GLU A 92 -16.46 14.79 -16.06
N GLY A 93 -16.64 13.89 -17.02
CA GLY A 93 -16.76 14.24 -18.43
C GLY A 93 -15.47 14.77 -19.07
N CYS A 94 -14.30 14.41 -18.53
CA CYS A 94 -13.02 14.91 -19.02
C CYS A 94 -12.75 14.56 -20.49
N LYS A 95 -13.24 13.43 -20.98
CA LYS A 95 -13.15 13.06 -22.40
C LYS A 95 -13.87 14.07 -23.28
N GLN A 96 -15.12 14.38 -22.97
CA GLN A 96 -15.93 15.35 -23.73
C GLN A 96 -15.36 16.78 -23.64
N PHE A 97 -14.74 17.10 -22.50
CA PHE A 97 -14.04 18.37 -22.34
C PHE A 97 -12.81 18.45 -23.24
N SER A 98 -11.96 17.41 -23.25
CA SER A 98 -10.76 17.38 -24.10
C SER A 98 -11.05 17.46 -25.61
N GLU A 99 -12.19 16.95 -26.04
CA GLU A 99 -12.62 17.03 -27.46
C GLU A 99 -12.97 18.46 -27.89
N ARG A 100 -13.20 19.39 -26.95
CA ARG A 100 -13.59 20.79 -27.19
C ARG A 100 -12.44 21.78 -27.04
N GLU A 101 -11.40 21.38 -26.29
CA GLU A 101 -10.30 22.27 -25.90
C GLU A 101 -9.05 21.97 -26.75
N PRO A 102 -8.57 22.91 -27.59
CA PRO A 102 -7.35 22.70 -28.36
C PRO A 102 -6.13 22.40 -27.50
N GLY A 103 -5.39 21.35 -27.84
CA GLY A 103 -4.17 20.95 -27.17
C GLY A 103 -4.40 19.97 -26.01
N LEU A 104 -5.64 19.63 -25.67
CA LEU A 104 -5.97 18.55 -24.77
C LEU A 104 -6.36 17.30 -25.56
N PHE A 105 -5.99 16.15 -25.06
CA PHE A 105 -6.39 14.87 -25.64
C PHE A 105 -6.69 13.87 -24.53
N TRP A 106 -7.62 12.99 -24.80
CA TRP A 106 -7.98 11.87 -23.92
C TRP A 106 -7.32 10.60 -24.44
N GLU A 107 -6.60 9.94 -23.56
CA GLU A 107 -6.06 8.60 -23.81
C GLU A 107 -6.70 7.57 -22.89
N ALA A 108 -6.90 6.36 -23.41
CA ALA A 108 -7.25 5.22 -22.58
C ALA A 108 -6.06 4.80 -21.73
N PRO A 109 -6.29 4.16 -20.56
CA PRO A 109 -5.22 3.59 -19.76
C PRO A 109 -4.32 2.67 -20.57
N ASN A 110 -3.03 2.81 -20.37
CA ASN A 110 -2.01 2.03 -21.08
C ASN A 110 -0.97 1.44 -20.11
N GLU A 111 0.04 0.77 -20.66
CA GLU A 111 1.07 0.11 -19.87
C GLU A 111 1.91 1.09 -19.05
N SER A 112 2.07 2.33 -19.49
CA SER A 112 2.80 3.37 -18.75
C SER A 112 2.05 3.75 -17.47
N ASP A 113 0.72 3.84 -17.53
CA ASP A 113 -0.12 4.14 -16.36
C ASP A 113 -0.08 2.98 -15.36
N LEU A 114 -0.08 1.73 -15.87
CA LEU A 114 0.07 0.55 -15.02
C LEU A 114 1.43 0.55 -14.32
N MET A 115 2.51 0.84 -15.06
CA MET A 115 3.87 0.90 -14.52
C MET A 115 3.96 1.94 -13.41
N LEU A 116 3.46 3.15 -13.68
CA LEU A 116 3.42 4.24 -12.72
C LEU A 116 2.63 3.87 -11.44
N SER A 117 1.49 3.20 -11.61
CA SER A 117 0.68 2.78 -10.47
C SER A 117 1.37 1.69 -9.63
N ILE A 118 2.14 0.81 -10.25
CA ILE A 118 2.96 -0.18 -9.54
C ILE A 118 4.08 0.53 -8.75
N GLU A 119 4.76 1.50 -9.36
CA GLU A 119 5.82 2.27 -8.70
C GLU A 119 5.28 3.03 -7.48
N ASP A 120 4.19 3.77 -7.64
CA ASP A 120 3.50 4.48 -6.55
C ASP A 120 3.14 3.53 -5.40
N THR A 121 2.60 2.36 -5.74
CA THR A 121 2.21 1.31 -4.78
C THR A 121 3.41 0.81 -3.98
N MET A 122 4.53 0.54 -4.64
CA MET A 122 5.74 0.02 -4.01
C MET A 122 6.40 1.05 -3.09
N ILE A 123 6.41 2.32 -3.49
CA ILE A 123 6.96 3.41 -2.67
C ILE A 123 6.10 3.61 -1.41
N ALA A 124 4.78 3.61 -1.55
CA ALA A 124 3.86 3.70 -0.41
C ALA A 124 4.01 2.50 0.55
N ALA A 125 4.10 1.29 0.01
CA ALA A 125 4.34 0.09 0.80
C ALA A 125 5.68 0.16 1.56
N GLN A 126 6.74 0.66 0.93
CA GLN A 126 8.04 0.82 1.58
C GLN A 126 7.98 1.84 2.73
N ASN A 127 7.27 2.96 2.59
CA ASN A 127 7.07 3.90 3.69
C ASN A 127 6.32 3.25 4.87
N ALA A 128 5.28 2.48 4.60
CA ALA A 128 4.56 1.71 5.62
C ALA A 128 5.48 0.73 6.37
N VAL A 129 6.32 0.01 5.65
CA VAL A 129 7.30 -0.93 6.23
C VAL A 129 8.30 -0.21 7.12
N LEU A 130 8.84 0.93 6.70
CA LEU A 130 9.80 1.71 7.50
C LEU A 130 9.13 2.30 8.75
N MET A 131 7.88 2.77 8.65
CA MET A 131 7.14 3.26 9.81
C MET A 131 6.84 2.13 10.79
N ALA A 132 6.39 0.98 10.32
CA ALA A 132 6.16 -0.19 11.17
C ALA A 132 7.45 -0.62 11.91
N GLU A 133 8.58 -0.68 11.21
CA GLU A 133 9.88 -0.97 11.81
C GLU A 133 10.27 0.09 12.86
N SER A 134 10.00 1.37 12.60
CA SER A 134 10.27 2.47 13.53
C SER A 134 9.45 2.37 14.81
N LEU A 135 8.17 1.99 14.72
CA LEU A 135 7.25 1.88 15.83
C LEU A 135 7.49 0.61 16.65
N PHE A 136 7.66 -0.49 15.97
CA PHE A 136 7.68 -1.81 16.59
C PHE A 136 9.09 -2.35 16.81
N GLY A 137 10.06 -1.94 16.01
CA GLY A 137 11.50 -2.21 16.06
C GLY A 137 11.95 -3.51 16.72
N ILE A 138 13.00 -4.10 16.28
CA ILE A 138 13.55 -5.47 16.55
C ILE A 138 13.32 -6.11 17.95
N LYS A 139 12.76 -5.42 18.93
CA LYS A 139 12.65 -5.92 20.31
C LYS A 139 11.25 -6.04 20.89
N LYS A 140 10.18 -5.59 20.25
CA LYS A 140 8.85 -5.57 20.89
C LYS A 140 7.69 -6.09 20.07
N TYR A 141 7.74 -6.04 18.72
CA TYR A 141 6.69 -6.55 17.85
C TYR A 141 7.38 -7.26 16.69
N ILE A 142 7.57 -8.54 16.86
CA ILE A 142 8.34 -9.27 15.89
C ILE A 142 7.39 -9.71 14.79
N PHE A 143 7.48 -9.05 13.63
CA PHE A 143 7.34 -9.79 12.39
C PHE A 143 8.49 -10.79 12.33
N ARG A 144 8.39 -11.89 12.99
CA ARG A 144 9.32 -13.00 12.81
C ARG A 144 8.88 -13.88 11.68
#